data_cff734024b9f90be59de2c1d2ead2fd5
#
_entry.id   cff734024b9f90be59de2c1d2ead2fd5
#
_cell.length_a   1.000
_cell.length_b   1.000
_cell.length_c   1.000
_cell.angle_alpha   90.00
_cell.angle_beta   90.00
_cell.angle_gamma   90.00
#
_symmetry.space_group_name_H-M   'P 1'
#
loop_
_entity.id
_entity.type
_entity.pdbx_description
1 polymer ?
#
loop_
_entity_poly.entity_id
_entity_poly.type
_entity_poly.pdbx_seq_one_letter_code
_entity_poly.pdbx_strand_id
1 'polypeptide(L)'
;NKKSLEKVESLLKIKTPRLITVSRFDKRKNHEKVIMALRNLKQQYPDIVYVCVGYGDEENNLKKLVQELDLSSQVMFFKGISDELKNSLLAKSDIFVMPSVIHKTSVEGFGIAYVEAAQYGVPSLGGKDGGASDAIDHEKTGLICDGSNLNDIFSCLKFMIENKKYLEFGKNAKEYVSKFQWKKVLEEYKKILN
;
A
#
# COMPACT_ATOMS: atom_id res chain seq x y z
N ASN A 1 -21.80 -4.98 5.25
CA ASN A 1 -23.01 -4.20 4.96
C ASN A 1 -22.99 -3.81 3.49
N LYS A 2 -23.88 -4.44 2.67
CA LYS A 2 -23.93 -4.33 1.19
C LYS A 2 -23.96 -2.87 0.72
N LYS A 3 -24.68 -2.02 1.43
CA LYS A 3 -24.82 -0.58 1.15
C LYS A 3 -23.51 0.21 1.31
N SER A 4 -22.64 -0.18 2.24
CA SER A 4 -21.32 0.43 2.43
C SER A 4 -20.34 0.00 1.35
N LEU A 5 -20.43 -1.25 0.89
CA LEU A 5 -19.67 -1.78 -0.25
C LEU A 5 -20.03 -1.03 -1.54
N GLU A 6 -21.31 -0.91 -1.86
CA GLU A 6 -21.79 -0.21 -3.06
C GLU A 6 -21.36 1.27 -3.07
N LYS A 7 -21.38 1.94 -1.92
CA LYS A 7 -20.93 3.34 -1.79
C LYS A 7 -19.42 3.46 -2.00
N VAL A 8 -18.62 2.56 -1.41
CA VAL A 8 -17.16 2.52 -1.60
C VAL A 8 -16.83 2.17 -3.05
N GLU A 9 -17.53 1.22 -3.64
CA GLU A 9 -17.36 0.84 -5.03
C GLU A 9 -17.68 1.98 -6.00
N SER A 10 -18.74 2.76 -5.73
CA SER A 10 -19.07 3.92 -6.55
C SER A 10 -18.02 5.03 -6.45
N LEU A 11 -17.49 5.28 -5.25
CA LEU A 11 -16.43 6.26 -5.03
C LEU A 11 -15.13 5.86 -5.73
N LEU A 12 -14.74 4.57 -5.63
CA LEU A 12 -13.50 4.08 -6.25
C LEU A 12 -13.60 3.90 -7.77
N LYS A 13 -14.80 3.83 -8.35
CA LYS A 13 -14.97 3.81 -9.81
C LYS A 13 -14.64 5.14 -10.49
N ILE A 14 -14.84 6.24 -9.78
CA ILE A 14 -14.74 7.60 -10.34
C ILE A 14 -13.35 8.19 -10.07
N LYS A 15 -12.72 7.80 -8.95
CA LYS A 15 -11.48 8.41 -8.48
C LYS A 15 -10.27 7.55 -8.81
N THR A 16 -9.27 8.17 -9.45
CA THR A 16 -7.97 7.54 -9.80
C THR A 16 -6.86 8.59 -9.77
N PRO A 17 -5.61 8.21 -9.45
CA PRO A 17 -5.16 6.88 -9.00
C PRO A 17 -5.61 6.57 -7.56
N ARG A 18 -5.70 5.27 -7.25
CA ARG A 18 -6.17 4.74 -5.96
C ARG A 18 -5.00 4.10 -5.22
N LEU A 19 -4.60 4.75 -4.13
CA LEU A 19 -3.60 4.23 -3.22
C LEU A 19 -4.27 3.48 -2.07
N ILE A 20 -3.64 2.43 -1.57
CA ILE A 20 -4.12 1.67 -0.41
C ILE A 20 -2.98 1.27 0.52
N THR A 21 -3.24 1.30 1.82
CA THR A 21 -2.44 0.62 2.85
C THR A 21 -3.35 -0.24 3.71
N VAL A 22 -2.95 -1.48 3.95
CA VAL A 22 -3.60 -2.41 4.88
C VAL A 22 -2.60 -2.74 5.97
N SER A 23 -2.74 -2.11 7.14
CA SER A 23 -1.80 -2.31 8.25
C SER A 23 -2.32 -1.70 9.55
N ARG A 24 -1.62 -1.96 10.66
CA ARG A 24 -1.82 -1.17 11.88
C ARG A 24 -1.42 0.28 11.64
N PHE A 25 -2.13 1.22 12.28
CA PHE A 25 -1.77 2.64 12.26
C PHE A 25 -0.75 2.90 13.36
N ASP A 26 0.50 2.57 13.08
CA ASP A 26 1.66 2.86 13.91
C ASP A 26 2.71 3.67 13.11
N LYS A 27 3.64 4.33 13.81
CA LYS A 27 4.64 5.21 13.19
C LYS A 27 5.53 4.49 12.17
N ARG A 28 5.82 3.22 12.41
CA ARG A 28 6.64 2.39 11.54
C ARG A 28 6.04 2.22 10.15
N LYS A 29 4.70 2.13 10.05
CA LYS A 29 3.98 1.96 8.77
C LYS A 29 3.90 3.22 7.91
N ASN A 30 4.21 4.37 8.52
CA ASN A 30 4.51 5.63 7.85
C ASN A 30 3.36 6.23 7.01
N HIS A 31 2.13 6.02 7.45
CA HIS A 31 0.94 6.63 6.84
C HIS A 31 1.05 8.16 6.77
N GLU A 32 1.68 8.78 7.78
CA GLU A 32 1.89 10.21 7.86
C GLU A 32 2.58 10.75 6.60
N LYS A 33 3.73 10.18 6.22
CA LYS A 33 4.46 10.65 5.03
C LYS A 33 3.72 10.35 3.72
N VAL A 34 2.94 9.27 3.67
CA VAL A 34 2.06 9.01 2.51
C VAL A 34 1.01 10.11 2.38
N ILE A 35 0.37 10.53 3.48
CA ILE A 35 -0.60 11.64 3.50
C ILE A 35 0.08 12.96 3.10
N MET A 36 1.30 13.22 3.57
CA MET A 36 2.05 14.41 3.17
C MET A 36 2.41 14.40 1.68
N ALA A 37 2.83 13.27 1.13
CA ALA A 37 3.08 13.10 -0.30
C ALA A 37 1.80 13.28 -1.13
N LEU A 38 0.67 12.80 -0.63
CA LEU A 38 -0.64 12.93 -1.28
C LEU A 38 -1.05 14.39 -1.48
N ARG A 39 -0.72 15.30 -0.54
CA ARG A 39 -0.95 16.74 -0.69
C ARG A 39 -0.34 17.30 -1.98
N ASN A 40 0.88 16.89 -2.28
CA ASN A 40 1.58 17.36 -3.48
C ASN A 40 1.03 16.66 -4.74
N LEU A 41 0.72 15.36 -4.66
CA LEU A 41 0.12 14.61 -5.77
C LEU A 41 -1.28 15.11 -6.14
N LYS A 42 -2.10 15.55 -5.16
CA LYS A 42 -3.45 16.12 -5.39
C LYS A 42 -3.43 17.28 -6.36
N GLN A 43 -2.35 18.07 -6.42
CA GLN A 43 -2.25 19.22 -7.34
C GLN A 43 -2.24 18.78 -8.82
N GLN A 44 -1.65 17.62 -9.11
CA GLN A 44 -1.56 17.07 -10.47
C GLN A 44 -2.66 16.02 -10.73
N TYR A 45 -3.12 15.34 -9.69
CA TYR A 45 -4.13 14.29 -9.73
C TYR A 45 -5.26 14.60 -8.73
N PRO A 46 -6.17 15.55 -9.05
CA PRO A 46 -7.20 16.01 -8.09
C PRO A 46 -8.14 14.90 -7.62
N ASP A 47 -8.31 13.85 -8.42
CA ASP A 47 -9.13 12.67 -8.10
C ASP A 47 -8.37 11.55 -7.38
N ILE A 48 -7.09 11.75 -7.04
CA ILE A 48 -6.33 10.77 -6.28
C ILE A 48 -6.98 10.48 -4.93
N VAL A 49 -7.00 9.20 -4.55
CA VAL A 49 -7.48 8.80 -3.22
C VAL A 49 -6.49 7.88 -2.52
N TYR A 50 -6.51 7.94 -1.19
CA TYR A 50 -5.75 7.06 -0.33
C TYR A 50 -6.67 6.34 0.66
N VAL A 51 -6.70 5.04 0.59
CA VAL A 51 -7.49 4.16 1.44
C VAL A 51 -6.61 3.56 2.53
N CYS A 52 -6.91 3.88 3.78
CA CYS A 52 -6.22 3.36 4.95
C CYS A 52 -7.10 2.31 5.63
N VAL A 53 -6.70 1.05 5.59
CA VAL A 53 -7.41 -0.07 6.23
C VAL A 53 -6.64 -0.53 7.44
N GLY A 54 -7.26 -0.44 8.62
CA GLY A 54 -6.66 -0.89 9.87
C GLY A 54 -7.08 -0.07 11.07
N TYR A 55 -6.27 -0.13 12.12
CA TYR A 55 -6.44 0.62 13.36
C TYR A 55 -5.09 0.73 14.07
N GLY A 56 -4.97 1.63 15.04
CA GLY A 56 -3.75 1.79 15.85
C GLY A 56 -3.69 3.14 16.55
N ASP A 57 -2.60 3.35 17.28
CA ASP A 57 -2.43 4.50 18.17
C ASP A 57 -2.33 5.83 17.39
N GLU A 58 -1.88 5.79 16.15
CA GLU A 58 -1.75 6.97 15.29
C GLU A 58 -3.07 7.40 14.62
N GLU A 59 -4.19 6.67 14.78
CA GLU A 59 -5.45 6.94 14.07
C GLU A 59 -5.90 8.41 14.21
N ASN A 60 -5.89 8.95 15.43
CA ASN A 60 -6.33 10.32 15.70
C ASN A 60 -5.35 11.35 15.10
N ASN A 61 -4.06 11.10 15.19
CA ASN A 61 -3.04 11.97 14.62
C ASN A 61 -3.15 12.03 13.08
N LEU A 62 -3.37 10.88 12.45
CA LEU A 62 -3.54 10.79 11.01
C LEU A 62 -4.81 11.51 10.53
N LYS A 63 -5.93 11.37 11.25
CA LYS A 63 -7.18 12.08 10.93
C LYS A 63 -7.03 13.61 11.06
N LYS A 64 -6.33 14.06 12.11
CA LYS A 64 -6.02 15.48 12.31
C LYS A 64 -5.14 16.00 11.16
N LEU A 65 -4.08 15.29 10.81
CA LEU A 65 -3.20 15.65 9.70
C LEU A 65 -3.97 15.77 8.36
N VAL A 66 -4.89 14.85 8.09
CA VAL A 66 -5.75 14.90 6.90
C VAL A 66 -6.59 16.18 6.85
N GLN A 67 -7.13 16.62 7.99
CA GLN A 67 -7.87 17.89 8.10
C GLN A 67 -6.96 19.09 7.89
N GLU A 68 -5.82 19.14 8.58
CA GLU A 68 -4.84 20.22 8.47
C GLU A 68 -4.30 20.42 7.05
N LEU A 69 -4.21 19.34 6.27
CA LEU A 69 -3.73 19.36 4.89
C LEU A 69 -4.86 19.49 3.84
N ASP A 70 -6.12 19.68 4.27
CA ASP A 70 -7.29 19.73 3.38
C ASP A 70 -7.41 18.51 2.45
N LEU A 71 -7.25 17.30 3.03
CA LEU A 71 -7.30 16.03 2.30
C LEU A 71 -8.51 15.16 2.67
N SER A 72 -9.54 15.74 3.32
CA SER A 72 -10.70 15.00 3.82
C SER A 72 -11.52 14.31 2.70
N SER A 73 -11.44 14.79 1.47
CA SER A 73 -12.07 14.17 0.30
C SER A 73 -11.21 13.14 -0.41
N GLN A 74 -9.91 13.07 -0.08
CA GLN A 74 -8.95 12.15 -0.68
C GLN A 74 -8.61 10.96 0.21
N VAL A 75 -8.70 11.08 1.55
CA VAL A 75 -8.29 10.02 2.46
C VAL A 75 -9.49 9.36 3.12
N MET A 76 -9.55 8.05 3.05
CA MET A 76 -10.61 7.24 3.66
C MET A 76 -10.01 6.26 4.67
N PHE A 77 -10.59 6.19 5.87
CA PHE A 77 -10.19 5.27 6.94
C PHE A 77 -11.25 4.18 7.12
N PHE A 78 -10.80 2.92 7.12
CA PHE A 78 -11.63 1.75 7.37
C PHE A 78 -11.08 0.95 8.55
N LYS A 79 -11.96 0.66 9.52
CA LYS A 79 -11.63 -0.10 10.73
C LYS A 79 -12.61 -1.24 10.91
N GLY A 80 -12.10 -2.43 11.25
CA GLY A 80 -12.94 -3.59 11.59
C GLY A 80 -13.81 -4.06 10.43
N ILE A 81 -13.33 -3.92 9.20
CA ILE A 81 -14.03 -4.41 8.01
C ILE A 81 -13.81 -5.92 7.81
N SER A 82 -14.72 -6.56 7.08
CA SER A 82 -14.58 -7.97 6.72
C SER A 82 -13.42 -8.19 5.74
N ASP A 83 -12.89 -9.41 5.71
CA ASP A 83 -11.86 -9.79 4.72
C ASP A 83 -12.36 -9.64 3.28
N GLU A 84 -13.64 -9.92 3.03
CA GLU A 84 -14.27 -9.72 1.72
C GLU A 84 -14.17 -8.26 1.27
N LEU A 85 -14.49 -7.31 2.17
CA LEU A 85 -14.37 -5.87 1.86
C LEU A 85 -12.92 -5.45 1.71
N LYS A 86 -12.01 -5.91 2.58
CA LYS A 86 -10.57 -5.67 2.46
C LYS A 86 -10.04 -6.13 1.10
N ASN A 87 -10.38 -7.35 0.70
CA ASN A 87 -9.96 -7.93 -0.56
C ASN A 87 -10.54 -7.17 -1.77
N SER A 88 -11.79 -6.73 -1.69
CA SER A 88 -12.42 -5.89 -2.71
C SER A 88 -11.72 -4.53 -2.85
N LEU A 89 -11.33 -3.91 -1.73
CA LEU A 89 -10.58 -2.66 -1.74
C LEU A 89 -9.19 -2.84 -2.35
N LEU A 90 -8.46 -3.91 -1.99
CA LEU A 90 -7.18 -4.26 -2.60
C LEU A 90 -7.35 -4.44 -4.12
N ALA A 91 -8.26 -5.29 -4.55
CA ALA A 91 -8.48 -5.58 -5.98
C ALA A 91 -8.85 -4.36 -6.84
N LYS A 92 -9.35 -3.29 -6.23
CA LYS A 92 -9.74 -2.04 -6.90
C LYS A 92 -8.71 -0.93 -6.78
N SER A 93 -7.63 -1.16 -6.06
CA SER A 93 -6.55 -0.19 -5.90
C SER A 93 -5.53 -0.28 -7.01
N ASP A 94 -4.85 0.82 -7.28
CA ASP A 94 -3.84 0.90 -8.34
C ASP A 94 -2.42 0.72 -7.78
N ILE A 95 -2.17 1.15 -6.53
CA ILE A 95 -0.86 1.03 -5.87
C ILE A 95 -1.07 0.75 -4.37
N PHE A 96 -0.39 -0.28 -3.86
CA PHE A 96 -0.25 -0.51 -2.44
C PHE A 96 0.94 0.31 -1.89
N VAL A 97 0.73 1.11 -0.84
CA VAL A 97 1.74 2.04 -0.34
C VAL A 97 2.00 1.82 1.14
N MET A 98 3.17 1.32 1.49
CA MET A 98 3.58 1.17 2.88
C MET A 98 5.10 1.36 3.00
N PRO A 99 5.60 2.62 2.88
CA PRO A 99 7.02 2.94 2.93
C PRO A 99 7.51 2.87 4.38
N SER A 100 7.52 1.65 4.94
CA SER A 100 7.87 1.39 6.33
C SER A 100 9.26 1.87 6.68
N VAL A 101 9.43 2.34 7.92
CA VAL A 101 10.70 2.79 8.49
C VAL A 101 11.00 2.04 9.78
N ILE A 102 12.26 2.04 10.20
CA ILE A 102 12.60 1.63 11.55
C ILE A 102 12.03 2.64 12.54
N HIS A 103 11.26 2.17 13.51
CA HIS A 103 10.79 3.01 14.62
C HIS A 103 11.15 2.35 15.94
N LYS A 104 12.04 2.99 16.71
CA LYS A 104 12.66 2.42 17.92
C LYS A 104 13.34 1.08 17.56
N THR A 105 12.91 -0.01 18.16
CA THR A 105 13.41 -1.38 17.88
C THR A 105 12.54 -2.16 16.90
N SER A 106 11.46 -1.55 16.39
CA SER A 106 10.51 -2.22 15.51
C SER A 106 10.86 -1.99 14.04
N VAL A 107 10.95 -3.07 13.29
CA VAL A 107 11.23 -3.12 11.85
C VAL A 107 10.13 -3.91 11.14
N GLU A 108 9.94 -3.65 9.84
CA GLU A 108 9.09 -4.52 9.02
C GLU A 108 9.79 -5.84 8.77
N GLY A 109 9.17 -6.96 9.18
CA GLY A 109 9.77 -8.28 9.03
C GLY A 109 9.86 -8.70 7.56
N PHE A 110 8.72 -9.02 6.96
CA PHE A 110 8.61 -9.41 5.55
C PHE A 110 7.58 -8.57 4.79
N GLY A 111 6.51 -8.18 5.50
CA GLY A 111 5.43 -7.39 4.91
C GLY A 111 4.44 -8.23 4.09
N ILE A 112 3.78 -9.20 4.74
CA ILE A 112 2.75 -10.06 4.12
C ILE A 112 1.72 -9.23 3.32
N ALA A 113 1.41 -8.02 3.75
CA ALA A 113 0.48 -7.14 3.05
C ALA A 113 0.91 -6.77 1.62
N TYR A 114 2.21 -6.73 1.33
CA TYR A 114 2.70 -6.57 -0.06
C TYR A 114 2.35 -7.78 -0.92
N VAL A 115 2.49 -8.98 -0.35
CA VAL A 115 2.14 -10.24 -1.03
C VAL A 115 0.63 -10.34 -1.22
N GLU A 116 -0.16 -9.93 -0.24
CA GLU A 116 -1.63 -9.86 -0.37
C GLU A 116 -2.05 -8.91 -1.50
N ALA A 117 -1.45 -7.73 -1.60
CA ALA A 117 -1.72 -6.78 -2.69
C ALA A 117 -1.33 -7.37 -4.06
N ALA A 118 -0.15 -8.00 -4.16
CA ALA A 118 0.35 -8.62 -5.37
C ALA A 118 -0.57 -9.73 -5.91
N GLN A 119 -1.30 -10.47 -5.06
CA GLN A 119 -2.29 -11.47 -5.47
C GLN A 119 -3.41 -10.87 -6.35
N TYR A 120 -3.73 -9.59 -6.12
CA TYR A 120 -4.72 -8.84 -6.89
C TYR A 120 -4.11 -8.07 -8.08
N GLY A 121 -2.81 -8.23 -8.33
CA GLY A 121 -2.11 -7.48 -9.36
C GLY A 121 -1.88 -6.02 -8.99
N VAL A 122 -1.81 -5.70 -7.69
CA VAL A 122 -1.54 -4.37 -7.18
C VAL A 122 -0.07 -4.28 -6.80
N PRO A 123 0.73 -3.46 -7.52
CA PRO A 123 2.14 -3.27 -7.25
C PRO A 123 2.33 -2.47 -5.97
N SER A 124 3.50 -2.60 -5.36
CA SER A 124 3.77 -1.98 -4.06
C SER A 124 4.85 -0.91 -4.12
N LEU A 125 4.67 0.15 -3.32
CA LEU A 125 5.75 1.02 -2.87
C LEU A 125 6.09 0.65 -1.42
N GLY A 126 7.26 0.04 -1.21
CA GLY A 126 7.79 -0.36 0.10
C GLY A 126 8.92 0.54 0.58
N GLY A 127 9.20 0.51 1.89
CA GLY A 127 10.37 1.18 2.46
C GLY A 127 11.62 0.30 2.39
N LYS A 128 12.79 0.91 2.28
CA LYS A 128 14.08 0.20 2.24
C LYS A 128 14.46 -0.46 3.57
N ASP A 129 13.83 -0.04 4.66
CA ASP A 129 14.14 -0.52 6.00
C ASP A 129 13.34 -1.79 6.30
N GLY A 130 14.02 -2.92 6.40
CA GLY A 130 13.44 -4.23 6.70
C GLY A 130 13.16 -5.10 5.48
N GLY A 131 12.23 -6.05 5.62
CA GLY A 131 12.02 -7.13 4.66
C GLY A 131 11.11 -6.80 3.46
N ALA A 132 10.84 -5.53 3.15
CA ALA A 132 10.03 -5.18 1.98
C ALA A 132 10.69 -5.65 0.67
N SER A 133 12.03 -5.63 0.58
CA SER A 133 12.79 -6.11 -0.57
C SER A 133 12.66 -7.62 -0.83
N ASP A 134 12.25 -8.40 0.16
CA ASP A 134 11.99 -9.83 -0.02
C ASP A 134 10.62 -10.09 -0.67
N ALA A 135 9.68 -9.16 -0.46
CA ALA A 135 8.32 -9.24 -1.00
C ALA A 135 8.14 -8.48 -2.33
N ILE A 136 9.00 -7.48 -2.60
CA ILE A 136 8.93 -6.61 -3.77
C ILE A 136 10.22 -6.75 -4.58
N ASP A 137 10.12 -7.18 -5.82
CA ASP A 137 11.23 -7.13 -6.79
C ASP A 137 11.27 -5.69 -7.36
N HIS A 138 12.25 -4.92 -6.90
CA HIS A 138 12.39 -3.49 -7.22
C HIS A 138 12.45 -3.25 -8.73
N GLU A 139 11.72 -2.24 -9.21
CA GLU A 139 11.55 -1.87 -10.61
C GLU A 139 10.88 -2.92 -11.51
N LYS A 140 10.44 -4.05 -10.94
CA LYS A 140 9.69 -5.08 -11.67
C LYS A 140 8.28 -5.30 -11.14
N THR A 141 8.13 -5.44 -9.81
CA THR A 141 6.83 -5.68 -9.17
C THR A 141 6.36 -4.50 -8.32
N GLY A 142 7.16 -3.47 -8.24
CA GLY A 142 6.95 -2.28 -7.46
C GLY A 142 8.23 -1.49 -7.26
N LEU A 143 8.23 -0.56 -6.33
CA LEU A 143 9.41 0.22 -5.97
C LEU A 143 9.73 0.10 -4.48
N ILE A 144 11.02 0.22 -4.17
CA ILE A 144 11.55 0.40 -2.82
C ILE A 144 12.06 1.83 -2.72
N CYS A 145 11.64 2.55 -1.68
CA CYS A 145 12.04 3.93 -1.43
C CYS A 145 12.65 4.11 -0.04
N ASP A 146 13.30 5.24 0.16
CA ASP A 146 13.66 5.71 1.50
C ASP A 146 12.40 6.26 2.20
N GLY A 147 11.78 5.46 3.05
CA GLY A 147 10.60 5.87 3.83
C GLY A 147 10.86 7.07 4.75
N SER A 148 12.11 7.37 5.11
CA SER A 148 12.46 8.55 5.90
C SER A 148 12.45 9.84 5.08
N ASN A 149 12.52 9.74 3.76
CA ASN A 149 12.59 10.86 2.82
C ASN A 149 11.26 11.06 2.09
N LEU A 150 10.54 12.16 2.44
CA LEU A 150 9.26 12.50 1.82
C LEU A 150 9.36 12.71 0.30
N ASN A 151 10.45 13.31 -0.16
CA ASN A 151 10.64 13.57 -1.60
C ASN A 151 10.85 12.27 -2.37
N ASP A 152 11.49 11.28 -1.77
CA ASP A 152 11.67 9.97 -2.40
C ASP A 152 10.35 9.21 -2.52
N ILE A 153 9.54 9.20 -1.45
CA ILE A 153 8.17 8.65 -1.50
C ILE A 153 7.34 9.32 -2.59
N PHE A 154 7.37 10.67 -2.64
CA PHE A 154 6.63 11.44 -3.65
C PHE A 154 7.10 11.12 -5.05
N SER A 155 8.42 11.08 -5.30
CA SER A 155 9.00 10.82 -6.63
C SER A 155 8.67 9.41 -7.13
N CYS A 156 8.76 8.41 -6.24
CA CYS A 156 8.38 7.02 -6.56
C CYS A 156 6.90 6.91 -6.93
N LEU A 157 6.00 7.50 -6.12
CA LEU A 157 4.57 7.50 -6.41
C LEU A 157 4.26 8.21 -7.74
N LYS A 158 4.84 9.40 -7.92
CA LYS A 158 4.70 10.16 -9.15
C LYS A 158 5.15 9.36 -10.37
N PHE A 159 6.32 8.74 -10.33
CA PHE A 159 6.84 7.89 -11.40
C PHE A 159 5.89 6.74 -11.74
N MET A 160 5.39 6.03 -10.72
CA MET A 160 4.45 4.93 -10.94
C MET A 160 3.15 5.41 -11.60
N ILE A 161 2.66 6.61 -11.25
CA ILE A 161 1.40 7.17 -11.74
C ILE A 161 1.56 7.75 -13.16
N GLU A 162 2.51 8.66 -13.36
CA GLU A 162 2.71 9.39 -14.63
C GLU A 162 2.92 8.45 -15.82
N ASN A 163 3.75 7.44 -15.62
CA ASN A 163 4.09 6.48 -16.66
C ASN A 163 3.16 5.27 -16.71
N LYS A 164 2.10 5.26 -15.88
CA LYS A 164 1.22 4.10 -15.68
C LYS A 164 1.99 2.82 -15.39
N LYS A 165 3.18 2.95 -14.80
CA LYS A 165 4.03 1.80 -14.43
C LYS A 165 3.35 0.86 -13.46
N TYR A 166 2.39 1.35 -12.69
CA TYR A 166 1.59 0.50 -11.81
C TYR A 166 0.84 -0.61 -12.57
N LEU A 167 0.50 -0.43 -13.85
CA LEU A 167 -0.14 -1.48 -14.66
C LEU A 167 0.85 -2.60 -14.99
N GLU A 168 2.05 -2.25 -15.46
CA GLU A 168 3.13 -3.19 -15.77
C GLU A 168 3.60 -3.93 -14.52
N PHE A 169 3.93 -3.17 -13.47
CA PHE A 169 4.37 -3.72 -12.19
C PHE A 169 3.31 -4.61 -11.55
N GLY A 170 2.03 -4.24 -11.66
CA GLY A 170 0.93 -5.05 -11.14
C GLY A 170 0.79 -6.40 -11.83
N LYS A 171 0.94 -6.45 -13.15
CA LYS A 171 0.97 -7.70 -13.90
C LYS A 171 2.13 -8.59 -13.41
N ASN A 172 3.32 -8.03 -13.32
CA ASN A 172 4.51 -8.75 -12.87
C ASN A 172 4.37 -9.20 -11.39
N ALA A 173 3.80 -8.36 -10.52
CA ALA A 173 3.55 -8.69 -9.12
C ALA A 173 2.63 -9.90 -8.97
N LYS A 174 1.58 -9.98 -9.80
CA LYS A 174 0.65 -11.11 -9.81
C LYS A 174 1.30 -12.42 -10.22
N GLU A 175 2.25 -12.39 -11.13
CA GLU A 175 3.04 -13.56 -11.54
C GLU A 175 4.05 -13.93 -10.44
N TYR A 176 4.77 -12.93 -9.92
CA TYR A 176 5.80 -13.08 -8.91
C TYR A 176 5.28 -13.66 -7.58
N VAL A 177 4.08 -13.28 -7.17
CA VAL A 177 3.48 -13.74 -5.90
C VAL A 177 3.28 -15.26 -5.85
N SER A 178 3.25 -15.91 -7.01
CA SER A 178 3.11 -17.39 -7.09
C SER A 178 4.23 -18.13 -6.35
N LYS A 179 5.41 -17.52 -6.19
CA LYS A 179 6.54 -18.13 -5.47
C LYS A 179 6.31 -18.24 -3.96
N PHE A 180 5.42 -17.39 -3.40
CA PHE A 180 5.08 -17.39 -1.97
C PHE A 180 3.91 -18.32 -1.62
N GLN A 181 3.39 -19.09 -2.57
CA GLN A 181 2.38 -20.11 -2.28
C GLN A 181 2.96 -21.19 -1.38
N TRP A 182 2.22 -21.57 -0.35
CA TRP A 182 2.64 -22.56 0.65
C TRP A 182 3.22 -23.85 0.04
N LYS A 183 2.64 -24.33 -1.06
CA LYS A 183 3.16 -25.53 -1.75
C LYS A 183 4.60 -25.34 -2.19
N LYS A 184 4.95 -24.21 -2.80
CA LYS A 184 6.31 -23.91 -3.26
C LYS A 184 7.26 -23.66 -2.11
N VAL A 185 6.81 -22.91 -1.09
CA VAL A 185 7.60 -22.67 0.12
C VAL A 185 7.94 -23.99 0.81
N LEU A 186 6.98 -24.91 0.94
CA LEU A 186 7.23 -26.24 1.52
C LEU A 186 8.20 -27.09 0.68
N GLU A 187 8.14 -26.99 -0.65
CA GLU A 187 9.08 -27.68 -1.54
C GLU A 187 10.52 -27.16 -1.33
N GLU A 188 10.71 -25.86 -1.15
CA GLU A 188 12.03 -25.29 -0.84
C GLU A 188 12.54 -25.73 0.53
N TYR A 189 11.69 -25.71 1.57
CA TYR A 189 12.08 -26.21 2.90
C TYR A 189 12.49 -27.69 2.87
N LYS A 190 11.79 -28.55 2.11
CA LYS A 190 12.15 -29.97 1.97
C LYS A 190 13.53 -30.16 1.35
N LYS A 191 13.94 -29.31 0.40
CA LYS A 191 15.29 -29.37 -0.19
C LYS A 191 16.41 -29.05 0.80
N ILE A 192 16.13 -28.23 1.81
CA ILE A 192 17.12 -27.83 2.83
C ILE A 192 17.24 -28.90 3.92
N LEU A 193 16.17 -29.68 4.15
CA LEU A 193 16.11 -30.70 5.20
C LEU A 193 16.59 -32.08 4.76
N ASN A 194 16.76 -32.30 3.46
CA ASN A 194 17.34 -33.50 2.83
C ASN A 194 18.79 -33.24 2.42
#